data_92502145f4766f96a2f2634806be67fb
#
_entry.id   92502145f4766f96a2f2634806be67fb
#
_cell.length_a   1.000
_cell.length_b   1.000
_cell.length_c   1.000
_cell.angle_alpha   90.00
_cell.angle_beta   90.00
_cell.angle_gamma   90.00
#
_symmetry.space_group_name_H-M   'P 1'
#
loop_
_entity.id
_entity.type
_entity.pdbx_description
1 polymer ?
#
loop_
_entity_poly.entity_id
_entity_poly.type
_entity_poly.pdbx_seq_one_letter_code
_entity_poly.pdbx_strand_id
1 'polypeptide(L)'
;MSDTLKIAIVGDYNFTYNAHHATNLSLDHSADFLELELNYYWIKIADALKHKASFFDQYDGVWIAPGPIENPFYLSGVFKKLTENTVPILITGEGFKLFLEYLITFHQLTTFQEKLISENLIAGNSFDRLTVSPQTKAFSKLYENFSNIELTSSRYSIYPQLTEQLKNKFIDIEALNQFDDPEIISLKNHPFFISCAFCPQISSTRDIPHPIIYTFLKMAVSKKIKPE
;
A
#
# COMPACT_ATOMS: atom_id res chain seq x y z
N MET A 1 -21.20 -17.43 -14.18
CA MET A 1 -19.83 -17.82 -13.69
C MET A 1 -19.36 -16.66 -12.84
N SER A 2 -19.09 -16.89 -11.56
CA SER A 2 -18.47 -15.84 -10.74
C SER A 2 -17.06 -15.64 -11.31
N ASP A 3 -16.82 -14.45 -11.86
CA ASP A 3 -15.53 -14.14 -12.45
C ASP A 3 -14.52 -13.96 -11.30
N THR A 4 -13.64 -14.93 -11.12
CA THR A 4 -12.60 -14.93 -10.07
C THR A 4 -11.75 -13.67 -10.15
N LEU A 5 -11.64 -12.92 -9.06
CA LEU A 5 -10.76 -11.74 -8.97
C LEU A 5 -9.29 -12.15 -9.12
N LYS A 6 -8.51 -11.31 -9.79
CA LYS A 6 -7.07 -11.50 -9.99
C LYS A 6 -6.30 -10.34 -9.36
N ILE A 7 -5.53 -10.62 -8.32
CA ILE A 7 -4.68 -9.65 -7.65
C ILE A 7 -3.21 -9.93 -7.95
N ALA A 8 -2.49 -8.93 -8.42
CA ALA A 8 -1.03 -8.99 -8.51
C ALA A 8 -0.41 -8.51 -7.20
N ILE A 9 0.49 -9.29 -6.60
CA ILE A 9 1.31 -8.89 -5.47
C ILE A 9 2.73 -8.68 -6.00
N VAL A 10 3.16 -7.43 -6.09
CA VAL A 10 4.50 -7.09 -6.58
C VAL A 10 5.48 -7.05 -5.41
N GLY A 11 6.41 -7.98 -5.41
CA GLY A 11 7.41 -8.14 -4.35
C GLY A 11 8.17 -9.44 -4.50
N ASP A 12 9.29 -9.58 -3.80
CA ASP A 12 10.08 -10.80 -3.80
C ASP A 12 9.65 -11.67 -2.61
N TYR A 13 8.68 -12.57 -2.86
CA TYR A 13 8.11 -13.43 -1.83
C TYR A 13 9.18 -14.22 -1.10
N ASN A 14 9.16 -14.13 0.22
CA ASN A 14 10.03 -14.89 1.09
C ASN A 14 9.23 -15.51 2.23
N PHE A 15 9.23 -16.84 2.30
CA PHE A 15 8.48 -17.60 3.31
C PHE A 15 8.97 -17.41 4.75
N THR A 16 10.13 -16.80 4.96
CA THR A 16 10.64 -16.49 6.31
C THR A 16 10.07 -15.21 6.90
N TYR A 17 9.38 -14.40 6.08
CA TYR A 17 8.79 -13.13 6.54
C TYR A 17 7.31 -13.28 6.88
N ASN A 18 6.98 -13.05 8.14
CA ASN A 18 5.60 -13.09 8.64
C ASN A 18 4.67 -12.15 7.86
N ALA A 19 5.16 -10.98 7.47
CA ALA A 19 4.39 -10.00 6.70
C ALA A 19 3.96 -10.54 5.33
N HIS A 20 4.77 -11.37 4.67
CA HIS A 20 4.42 -11.98 3.38
C HIS A 20 3.35 -13.07 3.53
N HIS A 21 3.45 -13.90 4.57
CA HIS A 21 2.38 -14.87 4.89
C HIS A 21 1.07 -14.17 5.23
N ALA A 22 1.15 -13.13 6.07
CA ALA A 22 -0.01 -12.35 6.46
C ALA A 22 -0.67 -11.65 5.25
N THR A 23 0.10 -11.25 4.22
CA THR A 23 -0.44 -10.70 2.98
C THR A 23 -1.38 -11.70 2.31
N ASN A 24 -0.94 -12.96 2.14
CA ASN A 24 -1.78 -14.00 1.56
C ASN A 24 -3.03 -14.26 2.42
N LEU A 25 -2.84 -14.51 3.72
CA LEU A 25 -3.94 -14.79 4.64
C LEU A 25 -4.96 -13.66 4.70
N SER A 26 -4.52 -12.40 4.69
CA SER A 26 -5.43 -11.25 4.76
C SER A 26 -6.26 -11.06 3.49
N LEU A 27 -5.73 -11.47 2.34
CA LEU A 27 -6.49 -11.54 1.09
C LEU A 27 -7.56 -12.64 1.18
N ASP A 28 -7.19 -13.84 1.65
CA ASP A 28 -8.12 -14.94 1.84
C ASP A 28 -9.23 -14.57 2.85
N HIS A 29 -8.88 -13.99 4.00
CA HIS A 29 -9.85 -13.50 5.00
C HIS A 29 -10.83 -12.48 4.42
N SER A 30 -10.29 -11.52 3.64
CA SER A 30 -11.11 -10.47 3.04
C SER A 30 -11.99 -11.00 1.91
N ALA A 31 -11.51 -11.98 1.14
CA ALA A 31 -12.29 -12.65 0.10
C ALA A 31 -13.41 -13.49 0.70
N ASP A 32 -13.13 -14.28 1.74
CA ASP A 32 -14.15 -15.03 2.50
C ASP A 32 -15.25 -14.09 3.05
N PHE A 33 -14.85 -12.99 3.67
CA PHE A 33 -15.77 -12.00 4.23
C PHE A 33 -16.68 -11.34 3.18
N LEU A 34 -16.17 -11.17 1.98
CA LEU A 34 -16.88 -10.56 0.85
C LEU A 34 -17.56 -11.59 -0.06
N GLU A 35 -17.48 -12.88 0.26
CA GLU A 35 -17.99 -14.00 -0.54
C GLU A 35 -17.45 -13.96 -2.00
N LEU A 36 -16.14 -13.68 -2.16
CA LEU A 36 -15.47 -13.56 -3.43
C LEU A 36 -14.59 -14.77 -3.72
N GLU A 37 -14.53 -15.19 -4.98
CA GLU A 37 -13.46 -16.05 -5.48
C GLU A 37 -12.24 -15.20 -5.86
N LEU A 38 -11.07 -15.55 -5.36
CA LEU A 38 -9.84 -14.78 -5.51
C LEU A 38 -8.67 -15.65 -5.93
N ASN A 39 -7.91 -15.19 -6.92
CA ASN A 39 -6.56 -15.65 -7.22
C ASN A 39 -5.57 -14.51 -7.05
N TYR A 40 -4.45 -14.75 -6.38
CA TYR A 40 -3.37 -13.78 -6.26
C TYR A 40 -2.05 -14.35 -6.76
N TYR A 41 -1.24 -13.48 -7.36
CA TYR A 41 -0.01 -13.85 -8.04
C TYR A 41 1.13 -12.99 -7.55
N TRP A 42 2.16 -13.61 -6.97
CA TRP A 42 3.40 -12.92 -6.63
C TRP A 42 4.23 -12.70 -7.88
N ILE A 43 4.58 -11.45 -8.13
CA ILE A 43 5.38 -11.00 -9.27
C ILE A 43 6.64 -10.35 -8.73
N LYS A 44 7.79 -10.92 -9.07
CA LYS A 44 9.07 -10.33 -8.66
C LYS A 44 9.20 -8.89 -9.18
N ILE A 45 9.77 -8.00 -8.37
CA ILE A 45 9.93 -6.58 -8.74
C ILE A 45 10.70 -6.44 -10.06
N ALA A 46 11.78 -7.22 -10.24
CA ALA A 46 12.57 -7.22 -11.47
C ALA A 46 11.77 -7.64 -12.71
N ASP A 47 10.79 -8.54 -12.57
CA ASP A 47 9.94 -8.98 -13.66
C ASP A 47 8.83 -7.94 -13.94
N ALA A 48 8.20 -7.40 -12.91
CA ALA A 48 7.24 -6.30 -13.03
C ALA A 48 7.86 -5.08 -13.77
N LEU A 49 9.14 -4.80 -13.52
CA LEU A 49 9.87 -3.73 -14.20
C LEU A 49 10.03 -3.98 -15.71
N LYS A 50 10.21 -5.23 -16.15
CA LYS A 50 10.40 -5.56 -17.58
C LYS A 50 9.14 -5.38 -18.41
N HIS A 51 7.96 -5.51 -17.80
CA HIS A 51 6.69 -5.40 -18.49
C HIS A 51 6.30 -3.95 -18.76
N LYS A 52 5.42 -3.72 -19.77
CA LYS A 52 4.79 -2.42 -20.03
C LYS A 52 3.73 -2.11 -18.95
N ALA A 53 3.29 -0.86 -18.87
CA ALA A 53 2.22 -0.47 -17.93
C ALA A 53 0.94 -1.28 -18.13
N SER A 54 0.57 -1.57 -19.39
CA SER A 54 -0.59 -2.40 -19.75
C SER A 54 -0.55 -3.84 -19.26
N PHE A 55 0.60 -4.31 -18.76
CA PHE A 55 0.68 -5.62 -18.11
C PHE A 55 -0.23 -5.72 -16.88
N PHE A 56 -0.41 -4.61 -16.18
CA PHE A 56 -1.24 -4.58 -14.97
C PHE A 56 -2.74 -4.55 -15.28
N ASP A 57 -3.16 -4.27 -16.53
CA ASP A 57 -4.57 -4.22 -16.93
C ASP A 57 -5.27 -5.58 -16.84
N GLN A 58 -4.50 -6.68 -16.92
CA GLN A 58 -5.00 -8.04 -16.76
C GLN A 58 -5.37 -8.41 -15.31
N TYR A 59 -5.03 -7.55 -14.33
CA TYR A 59 -5.34 -7.72 -12.92
C TYR A 59 -6.45 -6.75 -12.51
N ASP A 60 -7.25 -7.18 -11.55
CA ASP A 60 -8.32 -6.37 -10.98
C ASP A 60 -7.80 -5.43 -9.88
N GLY A 61 -6.63 -5.75 -9.29
CA GLY A 61 -5.93 -4.94 -8.31
C GLY A 61 -4.44 -5.27 -8.24
N VAL A 62 -3.63 -4.33 -7.76
CA VAL A 62 -2.18 -4.50 -7.53
C VAL A 62 -1.82 -4.14 -6.10
N TRP A 63 -1.12 -5.02 -5.42
CA TRP A 63 -0.58 -4.79 -4.08
C TRP A 63 0.95 -4.78 -4.12
N ILE A 64 1.57 -3.68 -3.73
CA ILE A 64 3.01 -3.64 -3.49
C ILE A 64 3.29 -4.20 -2.11
N ALA A 65 4.00 -5.31 -2.07
CA ALA A 65 4.30 -6.07 -0.85
C ALA A 65 5.05 -5.23 0.21
N PRO A 66 4.94 -5.58 1.51
CA PRO A 66 5.45 -4.76 2.59
C PRO A 66 6.99 -4.65 2.69
N GLY A 67 7.74 -5.46 1.98
CA GLY A 67 9.18 -5.57 2.11
C GLY A 67 9.60 -6.74 3.01
N PRO A 68 10.90 -6.95 3.23
CA PRO A 68 12.01 -6.10 2.78
C PRO A 68 12.22 -6.13 1.26
N ILE A 69 12.63 -4.97 0.72
CA ILE A 69 12.82 -4.78 -0.71
C ILE A 69 14.31 -4.71 -1.01
N GLU A 70 14.84 -5.74 -1.65
CA GLU A 70 16.29 -5.87 -1.92
C GLU A 70 16.81 -4.81 -2.91
N ASN A 71 15.98 -4.43 -3.90
CA ASN A 71 16.35 -3.49 -4.95
C ASN A 71 15.34 -2.34 -5.08
N PRO A 72 15.39 -1.34 -4.18
CA PRO A 72 14.47 -0.20 -4.18
C PRO A 72 14.42 0.57 -5.51
N PHE A 73 15.55 0.63 -6.22
CA PHE A 73 15.65 1.32 -7.51
C PHE A 73 14.69 0.73 -8.57
N TYR A 74 14.53 -0.59 -8.60
CA TYR A 74 13.62 -1.23 -9.56
C TYR A 74 12.16 -0.87 -9.29
N LEU A 75 11.81 -0.66 -8.03
CA LEU A 75 10.45 -0.32 -7.66
C LEU A 75 10.03 1.07 -8.15
N SER A 76 10.95 2.02 -8.26
CA SER A 76 10.66 3.34 -8.85
C SER A 76 10.11 3.25 -10.28
N GLY A 77 10.66 2.34 -11.10
CA GLY A 77 10.16 2.10 -12.45
C GLY A 77 8.77 1.42 -12.47
N VAL A 78 8.47 0.60 -11.45
CA VAL A 78 7.14 0.02 -11.27
C VAL A 78 6.13 1.09 -10.84
N PHE A 79 6.48 1.95 -9.89
CA PHE A 79 5.63 3.07 -9.45
C PHE A 79 5.24 3.98 -10.60
N LYS A 80 6.17 4.32 -11.49
CA LYS A 80 5.87 5.11 -12.68
C LYS A 80 4.74 4.48 -13.51
N LYS A 81 4.77 3.17 -13.73
CA LYS A 81 3.75 2.45 -14.49
C LYS A 81 2.41 2.41 -13.78
N LEU A 82 2.43 2.25 -12.46
CA LEU A 82 1.22 2.15 -11.64
C LEU A 82 0.54 3.52 -11.47
N THR A 83 1.29 4.61 -11.34
CA THR A 83 0.71 5.96 -11.26
C THR A 83 0.05 6.43 -12.56
N GLU A 84 0.42 5.82 -13.68
CA GLU A 84 -0.19 6.05 -15.00
C GLU A 84 -1.36 5.09 -15.30
N ASN A 85 -1.61 4.11 -14.44
CA ASN A 85 -2.66 3.10 -14.59
C ASN A 85 -3.90 3.48 -13.76
N THR A 86 -5.03 2.84 -14.01
CA THR A 86 -6.30 3.04 -13.26
C THR A 86 -6.66 1.85 -12.38
N VAL A 87 -5.83 0.80 -12.37
CA VAL A 87 -6.05 -0.37 -11.52
C VAL A 87 -5.98 0.02 -10.03
N PRO A 88 -6.88 -0.47 -9.18
CA PRO A 88 -6.78 -0.25 -7.75
C PRO A 88 -5.42 -0.70 -7.19
N ILE A 89 -4.79 0.17 -6.40
CA ILE A 89 -3.44 -0.04 -5.88
C ILE A 89 -3.44 0.07 -4.36
N LEU A 90 -2.80 -0.91 -3.72
CA LEU A 90 -2.47 -0.90 -2.30
C LEU A 90 -0.95 -1.02 -2.13
N ILE A 91 -0.36 -0.18 -1.29
CA ILE A 91 1.05 -0.22 -0.92
C ILE A 91 1.15 -0.33 0.60
N THR A 92 2.06 -1.18 1.11
CA THR A 92 2.19 -1.39 2.56
C THR A 92 3.66 -1.44 3.01
N GLY A 93 3.90 -1.03 4.24
CA GLY A 93 5.21 -1.14 4.88
C GLY A 93 6.30 -0.33 4.17
N GLU A 94 7.44 -0.95 3.88
CA GLU A 94 8.58 -0.29 3.21
C GLU A 94 8.22 0.32 1.85
N GLY A 95 7.24 -0.28 1.15
CA GLY A 95 6.72 0.26 -0.10
C GLY A 95 6.20 1.69 0.03
N PHE A 96 5.63 2.05 1.18
CA PHE A 96 5.18 3.42 1.47
C PHE A 96 6.33 4.43 1.38
N LYS A 97 7.42 4.17 2.09
CA LYS A 97 8.61 5.03 2.06
C LYS A 97 9.15 5.19 0.64
N LEU A 98 9.31 4.07 -0.05
CA LEU A 98 9.85 4.05 -1.40
C LEU A 98 8.95 4.75 -2.41
N PHE A 99 7.63 4.71 -2.21
CA PHE A 99 6.70 5.46 -3.02
C PHE A 99 6.83 6.97 -2.80
N LEU A 100 7.00 7.42 -1.56
CA LEU A 100 7.27 8.83 -1.27
C LEU A 100 8.62 9.29 -1.85
N GLU A 101 9.67 8.49 -1.71
CA GLU A 101 10.97 8.76 -2.33
C GLU A 101 10.86 8.86 -3.86
N TYR A 102 10.04 7.99 -4.47
CA TYR A 102 9.74 8.07 -5.91
C TYR A 102 9.08 9.40 -6.26
N LEU A 103 8.02 9.82 -5.55
CA LEU A 103 7.34 11.09 -5.82
C LEU A 103 8.30 12.29 -5.68
N ILE A 104 9.12 12.30 -4.63
CA ILE A 104 10.10 13.36 -4.37
C ILE A 104 11.10 13.46 -5.52
N THR A 105 11.66 12.32 -5.91
CA THR A 105 12.72 12.26 -6.93
C THR A 105 12.16 12.51 -8.33
N PHE A 106 11.07 11.87 -8.69
CA PHE A 106 10.45 11.99 -10.01
C PHE A 106 9.95 13.40 -10.30
N HIS A 107 9.40 14.07 -9.29
CA HIS A 107 8.90 15.45 -9.42
C HIS A 107 9.92 16.52 -9.00
N GLN A 108 11.16 16.12 -8.67
CA GLN A 108 12.25 17.02 -8.31
C GLN A 108 11.84 18.02 -7.20
N LEU A 109 11.17 17.51 -6.14
CA LEU A 109 10.66 18.34 -5.05
C LEU A 109 11.78 18.90 -4.17
N THR A 110 12.99 18.42 -4.31
CA THR A 110 14.18 18.88 -3.61
C THR A 110 15.38 18.85 -4.52
N THR A 111 16.29 19.78 -4.30
CA THR A 111 17.61 19.83 -4.94
C THR A 111 18.70 19.21 -4.05
N PHE A 112 18.39 18.85 -2.82
CA PHE A 112 19.35 18.33 -1.85
C PHE A 112 19.48 16.82 -1.97
N GLN A 113 20.71 16.34 -1.81
CA GLN A 113 21.03 14.91 -1.70
C GLN A 113 20.76 14.38 -0.26
N GLU A 114 20.14 15.16 0.57
CA GLU A 114 19.86 14.79 1.96
C GLU A 114 18.74 13.75 2.05
N LYS A 115 18.87 12.84 3.02
CA LYS A 115 17.87 11.83 3.32
C LYS A 115 16.65 12.52 3.95
N LEU A 116 15.60 12.72 3.16
CA LEU A 116 14.42 13.51 3.53
C LEU A 116 13.34 12.72 4.27
N ILE A 117 13.50 11.41 4.33
CA ILE A 117 12.66 10.51 5.10
C ILE A 117 13.57 9.82 6.10
N SER A 118 13.32 10.04 7.38
CA SER A 118 13.97 9.26 8.43
C SER A 118 13.27 7.93 8.62
N GLU A 119 14.03 6.93 8.98
CA GLU A 119 13.54 5.58 9.20
C GLU A 119 14.10 5.03 10.50
N ASN A 120 13.23 4.48 11.33
CA ASN A 120 13.59 3.76 12.52
C ASN A 120 13.12 2.30 12.37
N LEU A 121 14.06 1.42 12.00
CA LEU A 121 13.79 0.00 11.83
C LEU A 121 13.62 -0.68 13.19
N ILE A 122 12.64 -1.56 13.27
CA ILE A 122 12.44 -2.45 14.41
C ILE A 122 13.18 -3.77 14.10
N ALA A 123 14.01 -4.22 15.04
CA ALA A 123 14.87 -5.38 14.79
C ALA A 123 14.09 -6.67 14.51
N GLY A 124 14.46 -7.38 13.45
CA GLY A 124 13.96 -8.69 13.09
C GLY A 124 12.50 -8.70 12.59
N ASN A 125 11.78 -9.79 12.87
CA ASN A 125 10.35 -9.94 12.56
C ASN A 125 9.43 -9.38 13.66
N SER A 126 9.91 -8.41 14.44
CA SER A 126 9.14 -7.75 15.49
C SER A 126 8.26 -6.65 14.91
N PHE A 127 7.16 -6.36 15.61
CA PHE A 127 6.25 -5.28 15.29
C PHE A 127 6.02 -4.40 16.51
N ASP A 128 6.05 -3.09 16.29
CA ASP A 128 5.61 -2.10 17.26
C ASP A 128 4.15 -1.72 17.03
N ARG A 129 3.54 -1.17 18.07
CA ARG A 129 2.19 -0.60 18.00
C ARG A 129 2.27 0.89 17.74
N LEU A 130 1.45 1.35 16.82
CA LEU A 130 1.23 2.78 16.62
C LEU A 130 -0.27 3.06 16.62
N THR A 131 -0.63 4.29 17.02
CA THR A 131 -2.01 4.75 16.96
C THR A 131 -2.20 5.53 15.68
N VAL A 132 -3.21 5.15 14.90
CA VAL A 132 -3.58 5.82 13.65
C VAL A 132 -4.81 6.70 13.88
N SER A 133 -4.70 7.97 13.50
CA SER A 133 -5.76 8.97 13.63
C SER A 133 -6.25 9.38 12.23
N PRO A 134 -7.43 8.89 11.77
CA PRO A 134 -8.01 9.28 10.50
C PRO A 134 -8.23 10.79 10.38
N GLN A 135 -7.85 11.37 9.26
CA GLN A 135 -7.95 12.80 8.98
C GLN A 135 -9.12 13.16 8.04
N THR A 136 -9.63 12.17 7.31
CA THR A 136 -10.75 12.36 6.39
C THR A 136 -12.01 11.63 6.85
N LYS A 137 -13.17 12.12 6.45
CA LYS A 137 -14.46 11.48 6.78
C LYS A 137 -14.56 10.06 6.26
N ALA A 138 -13.98 9.79 5.10
CA ALA A 138 -13.97 8.46 4.49
C ALA A 138 -13.21 7.47 5.38
N PHE A 139 -12.01 7.83 5.80
CA PHE A 139 -11.20 6.98 6.67
C PHE A 139 -11.72 6.91 8.11
N SER A 140 -12.30 7.98 8.65
CA SER A 140 -12.99 7.93 9.95
C SER A 140 -14.11 6.90 9.93
N LYS A 141 -14.92 6.87 8.86
CA LYS A 141 -15.96 5.85 8.69
C LYS A 141 -15.40 4.45 8.50
N LEU A 142 -14.27 4.32 7.79
CA LEU A 142 -13.60 3.05 7.54
C LEU A 142 -13.10 2.42 8.84
N TYR A 143 -12.61 3.22 9.79
CA TYR A 143 -12.07 2.79 11.08
C TYR A 143 -13.11 2.78 12.21
N GLU A 144 -14.37 3.16 11.95
CA GLU A 144 -15.41 3.33 12.99
C GLU A 144 -15.59 2.11 13.91
N ASN A 145 -15.49 0.90 13.33
CA ASN A 145 -15.64 -0.37 14.04
C ASN A 145 -14.33 -1.19 14.06
N PHE A 146 -13.19 -0.55 13.81
CA PHE A 146 -11.90 -1.19 13.81
C PHE A 146 -10.95 -0.53 14.82
N SER A 147 -9.95 -1.26 15.26
CA SER A 147 -8.92 -0.69 16.16
C SER A 147 -8.11 0.38 15.45
N ASN A 148 -7.88 1.50 16.14
CA ASN A 148 -6.93 2.53 15.67
C ASN A 148 -5.48 2.18 16.02
N ILE A 149 -5.22 0.98 16.53
CA ILE A 149 -3.88 0.50 16.84
C ILE A 149 -3.43 -0.42 15.72
N GLU A 150 -2.37 -0.02 15.04
CA GLU A 150 -1.77 -0.75 13.93
C GLU A 150 -0.40 -1.33 14.31
N LEU A 151 0.05 -2.30 13.54
CA LEU A 151 1.33 -2.95 13.73
C LEU A 151 2.29 -2.58 12.61
N THR A 152 3.47 -2.08 12.96
CA THR A 152 4.50 -1.67 12.01
C THR A 152 5.85 -2.30 12.33
N SER A 153 6.61 -2.61 11.30
CA SER A 153 8.02 -3.03 11.39
C SER A 153 9.01 -1.88 11.28
N SER A 154 8.54 -0.69 10.92
CA SER A 154 9.35 0.52 10.76
C SER A 154 8.50 1.75 10.98
N ARG A 155 9.13 2.85 11.41
CA ARG A 155 8.51 4.17 11.46
C ARG A 155 9.21 5.10 10.48
N TYR A 156 8.43 5.91 9.79
CA TYR A 156 8.89 6.85 8.79
C TYR A 156 8.46 8.26 9.17
N SER A 157 9.39 9.19 9.19
CA SER A 157 9.10 10.61 9.41
C SER A 157 9.60 11.42 8.22
N ILE A 158 8.74 12.32 7.73
CA ILE A 158 9.02 13.17 6.58
C ILE A 158 9.21 14.60 7.07
N TYR A 159 10.16 15.33 6.51
CA TYR A 159 10.31 16.75 6.84
C TYR A 159 9.00 17.52 6.54
N PRO A 160 8.52 18.37 7.47
CA PRO A 160 7.23 19.07 7.33
C PRO A 160 7.07 19.86 6.04
N GLN A 161 8.13 20.52 5.58
CA GLN A 161 8.13 21.28 4.33
C GLN A 161 7.85 20.40 3.11
N LEU A 162 8.38 19.18 3.13
CA LEU A 162 8.18 18.22 2.06
C LEU A 162 6.79 17.58 2.13
N THR A 163 6.30 17.32 3.32
CA THR A 163 4.92 16.87 3.56
C THR A 163 3.91 17.84 2.97
N GLU A 164 4.08 19.14 3.18
CA GLU A 164 3.21 20.17 2.62
C GLU A 164 3.30 20.23 1.07
N GLN A 165 4.49 20.10 0.50
CA GLN A 165 4.63 20.06 -0.97
C GLN A 165 3.94 18.84 -1.58
N LEU A 166 4.11 17.67 -0.98
CA LEU A 166 3.46 16.43 -1.41
C LEU A 166 1.94 16.55 -1.30
N LYS A 167 1.44 17.01 -0.15
CA LYS A 167 0.02 17.21 0.12
C LYS A 167 -0.64 18.19 -0.85
N ASN A 168 0.03 19.28 -1.18
CA ASN A 168 -0.53 20.29 -2.08
C ASN A 168 -0.67 19.77 -3.52
N LYS A 169 0.21 18.90 -3.98
CA LYS A 169 0.31 18.55 -5.41
C LYS A 169 -0.10 17.11 -5.73
N PHE A 170 0.24 16.14 -4.88
CA PHE A 170 0.24 14.74 -5.28
C PHE A 170 -0.59 13.83 -4.40
N ILE A 171 -0.63 14.07 -3.09
CA ILE A 171 -1.27 13.16 -2.14
C ILE A 171 -2.31 13.86 -1.27
N ASP A 172 -3.26 13.07 -0.78
CA ASP A 172 -4.06 13.43 0.38
C ASP A 172 -3.58 12.61 1.57
N ILE A 173 -3.52 13.22 2.75
CA ILE A 173 -3.17 12.54 4.00
C ILE A 173 -4.48 12.03 4.60
N GLU A 174 -4.62 10.72 4.63
CA GLU A 174 -5.82 10.05 5.11
C GLU A 174 -5.77 9.77 6.60
N ALA A 175 -4.57 9.53 7.14
CA ALA A 175 -4.36 9.34 8.57
C ALA A 175 -2.94 9.73 9.01
N LEU A 176 -2.84 10.16 10.27
CA LEU A 176 -1.59 10.47 10.97
C LEU A 176 -1.37 9.48 12.11
N ASN A 177 -0.12 9.34 12.54
CA ASN A 177 0.20 8.62 13.79
C ASN A 177 0.20 9.57 15.00
N GLN A 178 0.52 9.04 16.19
CA GLN A 178 0.62 9.81 17.45
C GLN A 178 1.76 10.84 17.48
N PHE A 179 2.59 10.90 16.44
CA PHE A 179 3.70 11.85 16.30
C PHE A 179 3.46 12.84 15.16
N ASP A 180 2.22 12.88 14.62
CA ASP A 180 1.80 13.69 13.49
C ASP A 180 2.49 13.33 12.15
N ASP A 181 3.10 12.15 12.04
CA ASP A 181 3.63 11.65 10.78
C ASP A 181 2.52 11.02 9.93
N PRO A 182 2.53 11.19 8.60
CA PRO A 182 1.60 10.50 7.69
C PRO A 182 1.75 8.97 7.73
N GLU A 183 0.66 8.29 8.05
CA GLU A 183 0.61 6.83 8.10
C GLU A 183 -0.21 6.22 6.97
N ILE A 184 -1.21 6.94 6.48
CA ILE A 184 -2.00 6.56 5.32
C ILE A 184 -2.10 7.75 4.38
N ILE A 185 -1.77 7.51 3.12
CA ILE A 185 -1.92 8.50 2.07
C ILE A 185 -2.68 7.91 0.88
N SER A 186 -3.37 8.76 0.15
CA SER A 186 -3.93 8.45 -1.17
C SER A 186 -3.27 9.32 -2.25
N LEU A 187 -3.18 8.78 -3.48
CA LEU A 187 -2.69 9.54 -4.63
C LEU A 187 -3.84 10.32 -5.25
N LYS A 188 -3.67 11.63 -5.40
CA LYS A 188 -4.65 12.51 -6.06
C LYS A 188 -4.90 12.08 -7.50
N ASN A 189 -6.13 12.24 -7.95
CA ASN A 189 -6.57 11.94 -9.32
C ASN A 189 -6.41 10.45 -9.72
N HIS A 190 -6.21 9.54 -8.76
CA HIS A 190 -6.23 8.11 -9.01
C HIS A 190 -7.52 7.49 -8.43
N PRO A 191 -8.22 6.57 -9.14
CA PRO A 191 -9.49 6.00 -8.68
C PRO A 191 -9.41 5.32 -7.30
N PHE A 192 -8.34 4.60 -7.05
CA PHE A 192 -8.01 4.01 -5.75
C PHE A 192 -6.51 3.72 -5.68
N PHE A 193 -5.79 4.53 -4.94
CA PHE A 193 -4.36 4.34 -4.67
C PHE A 193 -4.12 4.69 -3.21
N ILE A 194 -3.97 3.67 -2.38
CA ILE A 194 -3.74 3.81 -0.94
C ILE A 194 -2.36 3.28 -0.61
N SER A 195 -1.63 4.03 0.18
CA SER A 195 -0.33 3.62 0.70
C SER A 195 -0.30 3.77 2.22
N CYS A 196 0.07 2.68 2.92
CA CYS A 196 0.15 2.60 4.37
C CYS A 196 1.59 2.37 4.82
N ALA A 197 2.06 3.16 5.78
CA ALA A 197 3.40 2.99 6.36
C ALA A 197 3.49 1.73 7.24
N PHE A 198 2.38 1.30 7.81
CA PHE A 198 2.26 0.08 8.62
C PHE A 198 1.86 -1.14 7.78
N CYS A 199 1.68 -2.28 8.47
CA CYS A 199 1.34 -3.58 7.87
C CYS A 199 -0.11 -3.99 8.23
N PRO A 200 -1.15 -3.51 7.52
CA PRO A 200 -2.56 -3.80 7.82
C PRO A 200 -2.88 -5.30 7.79
N GLN A 201 -2.14 -6.07 6.98
CA GLN A 201 -2.31 -7.52 6.87
C GLN A 201 -2.01 -8.27 8.17
N ILE A 202 -1.19 -7.70 9.06
CA ILE A 202 -0.83 -8.35 10.34
C ILE A 202 -2.00 -8.29 11.33
N SER A 203 -2.80 -7.22 11.28
CA SER A 203 -3.98 -7.02 12.14
C SER A 203 -5.25 -7.67 11.56
N SER A 204 -5.20 -8.20 10.33
CA SER A 204 -6.35 -8.79 9.65
C SER A 204 -6.63 -10.20 10.18
N THR A 205 -7.88 -10.46 10.56
CA THR A 205 -8.34 -11.80 10.96
C THR A 205 -9.51 -12.25 10.09
N ARG A 206 -9.89 -13.53 10.16
CA ARG A 206 -11.02 -14.05 9.41
C ARG A 206 -12.35 -13.43 9.85
N ASP A 207 -12.52 -13.23 11.16
CA ASP A 207 -13.74 -12.66 11.72
C ASP A 207 -13.83 -11.15 11.50
N ILE A 208 -12.68 -10.47 11.51
CA ILE A 208 -12.57 -9.02 11.34
C ILE A 208 -11.43 -8.72 10.33
N PRO A 209 -11.69 -8.84 9.03
CA PRO A 209 -10.71 -8.48 8.00
C PRO A 209 -10.37 -7.00 8.09
N HIS A 210 -9.10 -6.66 7.82
CA HIS A 210 -8.66 -5.28 7.92
C HIS A 210 -9.40 -4.37 6.92
N PRO A 211 -9.97 -3.24 7.36
CA PRO A 211 -10.86 -2.40 6.53
C PRO A 211 -10.20 -1.88 5.25
N ILE A 212 -8.91 -1.58 5.25
CA ILE A 212 -8.19 -1.15 4.04
C ILE A 212 -8.11 -2.28 3.02
N ILE A 213 -7.86 -3.53 3.46
CA ILE A 213 -7.68 -4.67 2.56
C ILE A 213 -9.00 -5.07 1.91
N TYR A 214 -10.08 -5.21 2.70
CA TYR A 214 -11.36 -5.53 2.08
C TYR A 214 -11.90 -4.39 1.22
N THR A 215 -11.57 -3.13 1.53
CA THR A 215 -11.94 -2.00 0.66
C THR A 215 -11.17 -2.05 -0.65
N PHE A 216 -9.88 -2.39 -0.63
CA PHE A 216 -9.10 -2.64 -1.83
C PHE A 216 -9.75 -3.71 -2.71
N LEU A 217 -10.20 -4.84 -2.15
CA LEU A 217 -10.90 -5.88 -2.92
C LEU A 217 -12.25 -5.39 -3.46
N LYS A 218 -13.03 -4.62 -2.70
CA LYS A 218 -14.27 -3.99 -3.20
C LYS A 218 -14.00 -3.10 -4.41
N MET A 219 -12.93 -2.33 -4.40
CA MET A 219 -12.55 -1.49 -5.53
C MET A 219 -12.10 -2.32 -6.74
N ALA A 220 -11.40 -3.43 -6.51
CA ALA A 220 -11.05 -4.38 -7.55
C ALA A 220 -12.29 -4.99 -8.21
N VAL A 221 -13.32 -5.38 -7.43
CA VAL A 221 -14.63 -5.80 -7.96
C VAL A 221 -15.28 -4.70 -8.79
N SER A 222 -15.27 -3.46 -8.28
CA SER A 222 -15.92 -2.33 -8.97
C SER A 222 -15.26 -2.01 -10.31
N LYS A 223 -13.94 -2.15 -10.43
CA LYS A 223 -13.21 -2.03 -11.70
C LYS A 223 -13.67 -3.09 -12.70
N LYS A 224 -13.79 -4.35 -12.25
CA LYS A 224 -14.16 -5.47 -13.10
C LYS A 224 -15.58 -5.38 -13.67
N ILE A 225 -16.51 -4.80 -12.90
CA ILE A 225 -17.93 -4.65 -13.30
C ILE A 225 -18.12 -3.49 -14.28
N LYS A 226 -17.21 -2.51 -14.33
CA LYS A 226 -17.22 -1.39 -15.26
C LYS A 226 -16.20 -1.65 -16.39
N PRO A 227 -16.54 -2.41 -17.46
CA PRO A 227 -15.70 -2.43 -18.64
C PRO A 227 -15.70 -1.01 -19.23
N GLU A 228 -14.52 -0.56 -19.66
CA GLU A 228 -14.33 0.70 -20.39
C GLU A 228 -15.18 0.75 -21.68
#